data_6b01d43375369f7390652364db3db77d
#
_entry.id   6b01d43375369f7390652364db3db77d
#
_cell.length_a   1.000
_cell.length_b   1.000
_cell.length_c   1.000
_cell.angle_alpha   90.00
_cell.angle_beta   90.00
_cell.angle_gamma   90.00
#
_symmetry.space_group_name_H-M   'P 1'
#
loop_
_entity.id
_entity.type
_entity.pdbx_description
1 polymer ?
#
loop_
_entity_poly.entity_id
_entity_poly.type
_entity_poly.pdbx_seq_one_letter_code
_entity_poly.pdbx_strand_id
1 'polypeptide(L)'
;NQEIGSNGKFHNEDSLDFALSTAKHKKSWLYELSYIVRSLLVDHCFEDGNKRTALAVIITYFENNDLGYDKDKLTKTVWKIAKKNITDINKLMRMLKNDIVP
;
A
#
# COMPACT_ATOMS: atom_id res chain seq x y z
N ASN A 1 5.18 10.74 -16.02
CA ASN A 1 5.20 10.76 -16.19
C ASN A 1 5.22 11.04 -16.08
N GLN A 2 5.02 11.24 -15.95
CA GLN A 2 5.14 11.22 -16.02
C GLN A 2 5.19 11.71 -15.47
N GLU A 3 5.13 12.11 -15.12
CA GLU A 3 5.29 12.18 -14.77
C GLU A 3 5.28 12.36 -13.79
N ILE A 4 5.22 12.45 -13.18
CA ILE A 4 5.32 12.37 -12.32
C ILE A 4 6.21 12.36 -12.23
N GLY A 5 6.61 12.21 -12.28
CA GLY A 5 7.26 11.96 -12.53
C GLY A 5 8.19 11.84 -12.65
N SER A 6 8.52 11.99 -12.79
CA SER A 6 9.26 11.59 -13.29
C SER A 6 10.16 11.35 -13.41
N ASN A 7 10.72 11.62 -13.39
CA ASN A 7 11.40 11.03 -13.61
C ASN A 7 11.90 10.39 -13.33
N GLY A 8 12.01 10.65 -12.90
CA GLY A 8 12.30 9.77 -12.54
C GLY A 8 12.25 8.83 -12.44
N LYS A 9 12.25 8.92 -12.41
CA LYS A 9 12.06 7.96 -12.71
C LYS A 9 12.04 6.71 -12.11
N PHE A 10 11.48 5.93 -12.61
CA PHE A 10 11.27 4.63 -12.06
C PHE A 10 12.35 3.70 -12.53
N HIS A 11 12.90 2.95 -11.58
CA HIS A 11 13.89 1.95 -11.91
C HIS A 11 13.28 0.71 -12.47
N ASN A 12 12.03 0.45 -12.11
CA ASN A 12 11.35 -0.76 -12.50
C ASN A 12 10.17 -0.43 -13.38
N GLU A 13 10.47 -0.04 -14.59
CA GLU A 13 9.41 0.27 -15.53
C GLU A 13 8.53 -0.94 -15.79
N ASP A 14 9.15 -2.13 -15.85
CA ASP A 14 8.37 -3.34 -16.06
C ASP A 14 7.42 -3.60 -14.89
N SER A 15 7.88 -3.36 -13.67
CA SER A 15 7.02 -3.52 -12.50
C SER A 15 5.91 -2.49 -12.49
N LEU A 16 6.22 -1.27 -12.91
CA LEU A 16 5.21 -0.22 -12.99
C LEU A 16 4.17 -0.57 -14.06
N ASP A 17 4.62 -1.04 -15.22
CA ASP A 17 3.72 -1.43 -16.28
C ASP A 17 2.80 -2.55 -15.83
N PHE A 18 3.35 -3.52 -15.12
CA PHE A 18 2.54 -4.61 -14.59
C PHE A 18 1.49 -4.08 -13.61
N ALA A 19 1.90 -3.19 -12.72
CA ALA A 19 0.99 -2.62 -11.73
C ALA A 19 -0.12 -1.83 -12.42
N LEU A 20 0.24 -1.02 -13.42
CA LEU A 20 -0.75 -0.25 -14.14
C LEU A 20 -1.70 -1.16 -14.93
N SER A 21 -1.16 -2.22 -15.47
CA SER A 21 -1.95 -3.18 -16.22
C SER A 21 -2.97 -3.86 -15.31
N THR A 22 -2.54 -4.30 -14.14
CA THR A 22 -3.44 -4.95 -13.19
C THR A 22 -4.39 -3.96 -12.54
N ALA A 23 -4.01 -2.69 -12.48
CA ALA A 23 -4.86 -1.67 -11.88
C ALA A 23 -6.16 -1.45 -12.64
N LYS A 24 -6.26 -2.01 -13.84
CA LYS A 24 -7.51 -1.97 -14.59
C LYS A 24 -8.55 -2.94 -14.06
N HIS A 25 -8.13 -3.87 -13.22
CA HIS A 25 -9.02 -4.84 -12.63
C HIS A 25 -9.39 -4.41 -11.22
N LYS A 26 -10.59 -4.75 -10.80
CA LYS A 26 -11.10 -4.26 -9.53
C LYS A 26 -10.25 -4.64 -8.33
N LYS A 27 -9.54 -5.75 -8.39
CA LYS A 27 -8.75 -6.21 -7.24
C LYS A 27 -7.34 -5.71 -7.26
N SER A 28 -6.91 -5.05 -8.31
CA SER A 28 -5.52 -4.73 -8.48
C SER A 28 -5.06 -3.53 -7.66
N TRP A 29 -5.97 -2.66 -7.27
CA TRP A 29 -5.60 -1.54 -6.41
C TRP A 29 -5.09 -2.03 -5.05
N LEU A 30 -5.65 -3.12 -4.55
CA LEU A 30 -5.21 -3.68 -3.27
C LEU A 30 -3.81 -4.28 -3.40
N TYR A 31 -3.55 -4.92 -4.52
CA TYR A 31 -2.23 -5.46 -4.83
C TYR A 31 -1.19 -4.34 -4.88
N GLU A 32 -1.50 -3.29 -5.62
CA GLU A 32 -0.63 -2.13 -5.72
C GLU A 32 -0.39 -1.48 -4.36
N LEU A 33 -1.46 -1.30 -3.61
CA LEU A 33 -1.37 -0.73 -2.27
C LEU A 33 -0.46 -1.56 -1.38
N SER A 34 -0.57 -2.88 -1.47
CA SER A 34 0.24 -3.76 -0.64
C SER A 34 1.72 -3.60 -0.94
N TYR A 35 2.09 -3.43 -2.20
CA TYR A 35 3.48 -3.17 -2.56
C TYR A 35 3.97 -1.84 -1.99
N ILE A 36 3.13 -0.82 -2.06
CA ILE A 36 3.49 0.49 -1.53
C ILE A 36 3.70 0.41 -0.02
N VAL A 37 2.79 -0.26 0.66
CA VAL A 37 2.86 -0.42 2.11
C VAL A 37 4.12 -1.19 2.50
N ARG A 38 4.42 -2.27 1.79
CA ARG A 38 5.64 -3.02 2.07
C ARG A 38 6.87 -2.14 1.88
N SER A 39 6.88 -1.39 0.81
CA SER A 39 8.01 -0.51 0.53
C SER A 39 8.23 0.51 1.64
N LEU A 40 7.14 1.08 2.15
CA LEU A 40 7.22 2.09 3.18
C LEU A 40 7.58 1.52 4.55
N LEU A 41 7.05 0.35 4.88
CA LEU A 41 7.15 -0.18 6.24
C LEU A 41 8.27 -1.19 6.42
N VAL A 42 8.65 -1.88 5.36
CA VAL A 42 9.61 -2.99 5.49
C VAL A 42 10.89 -2.69 4.76
N ASP A 43 10.81 -2.21 3.53
CA ASP A 43 11.99 -2.05 2.69
C ASP A 43 12.84 -0.83 3.04
N HIS A 44 12.26 0.14 3.72
CA HIS A 44 12.95 1.35 4.09
C HIS A 44 13.27 1.36 5.57
N CYS A 45 14.42 1.94 5.89
CA CYS A 45 14.86 2.01 7.27
C CYS A 45 14.44 3.30 7.93
N PHE A 46 13.38 3.92 7.44
CA PHE A 46 12.87 5.11 8.08
C PHE A 46 12.09 4.73 9.32
N GLU A 47 11.84 5.73 10.13
CA GLU A 47 11.25 5.48 11.41
C GLU A 47 9.78 5.84 11.44
N ASP A 48 9.36 6.52 12.48
CA ASP A 48 7.96 6.71 12.74
C ASP A 48 7.20 7.40 11.61
N GLY A 49 7.90 8.23 10.84
CA GLY A 49 7.25 8.94 9.75
C GLY A 49 6.65 8.01 8.70
N ASN A 50 7.26 6.85 8.49
CA ASN A 50 6.77 5.93 7.47
C ASN A 50 5.48 5.26 7.87
N LYS A 51 5.26 5.04 9.16
CA LYS A 51 4.00 4.46 9.62
C LYS A 51 2.85 5.42 9.34
N ARG A 52 3.06 6.69 9.59
CA ARG A 52 2.03 7.71 9.32
C ARG A 52 1.76 7.81 7.82
N THR A 53 2.83 7.81 7.04
CA THR A 53 2.69 7.89 5.59
C THR A 53 1.94 6.68 5.06
N ALA A 54 2.28 5.49 5.53
CA ALA A 54 1.60 4.28 5.10
C ALA A 54 0.11 4.34 5.46
N LEU A 55 -0.20 4.79 6.66
CA LEU A 55 -1.59 4.90 7.08
C LEU A 55 -2.35 5.87 6.18
N ALA A 56 -1.75 7.02 5.88
CA ALA A 56 -2.40 8.00 5.02
C ALA A 56 -2.63 7.45 3.62
N VAL A 57 -1.67 6.70 3.09
CA VAL A 57 -1.80 6.10 1.77
C VAL A 57 -2.93 5.07 1.76
N ILE A 58 -2.99 4.22 2.78
CA ILE A 58 -4.03 3.22 2.88
C ILE A 58 -5.41 3.89 2.90
N ILE A 59 -5.55 4.90 3.73
CA ILE A 59 -6.82 5.62 3.85
C ILE A 59 -7.21 6.23 2.51
N THR A 60 -6.25 6.83 1.82
CA THR A 60 -6.51 7.45 0.53
C THR A 60 -7.02 6.42 -0.48
N TYR A 61 -6.38 5.24 -0.52
CA TYR A 61 -6.82 4.19 -1.42
C TYR A 61 -8.23 3.69 -1.08
N PHE A 62 -8.51 3.55 0.22
CA PHE A 62 -9.84 3.10 0.64
C PHE A 62 -10.89 4.13 0.27
N GLU A 63 -10.60 5.40 0.51
CA GLU A 63 -11.56 6.46 0.19
C GLU A 63 -11.79 6.58 -1.31
N ASN A 64 -10.74 6.42 -2.09
CA ASN A 64 -10.87 6.49 -3.53
C ASN A 64 -11.71 5.34 -4.10
N ASN A 65 -11.83 4.26 -3.36
CA ASN A 65 -12.65 3.12 -3.75
C ASN A 65 -13.97 3.07 -3.01
N ASP A 66 -14.32 4.15 -2.34
CA ASP A 66 -15.59 4.27 -1.61
C ASP A 66 -15.76 3.20 -0.55
N LEU A 67 -14.67 2.84 0.12
CA LEU A 67 -14.68 1.82 1.15
C LEU A 67 -14.61 2.44 2.53
N GLY A 68 -15.37 1.87 3.45
CA GLY A 68 -15.28 2.25 4.85
C GLY A 68 -14.08 1.61 5.50
N TYR A 69 -13.62 2.20 6.58
CA TYR A 69 -12.49 1.66 7.32
C TYR A 69 -12.57 2.10 8.77
N ASP A 70 -11.85 1.34 9.61
CA ASP A 70 -11.70 1.69 11.03
C ASP A 70 -10.26 2.13 11.21
N LYS A 71 -10.07 3.39 11.56
CA LYS A 71 -8.74 3.96 11.66
C LYS A 71 -7.90 3.24 12.72
N ASP A 72 -8.51 2.83 13.82
CA ASP A 72 -7.78 2.13 14.86
C ASP A 72 -7.30 0.77 14.38
N LYS A 73 -8.12 0.07 13.64
CA LYS A 73 -7.70 -1.21 13.05
C LYS A 73 -6.57 -1.03 12.07
N LEU A 74 -6.67 -0.02 11.21
CA LEU A 74 -5.62 0.26 10.23
C LEU A 74 -4.32 0.60 10.94
N THR A 75 -4.39 1.39 11.99
CA THR A 75 -3.20 1.75 12.76
C THR A 75 -2.53 0.50 13.31
N LYS A 76 -3.32 -0.40 13.88
CA LYS A 76 -2.77 -1.65 14.42
C LYS A 76 -2.16 -2.51 13.33
N THR A 77 -2.79 -2.55 12.17
CA THR A 77 -2.27 -3.31 11.03
C THR A 77 -0.93 -2.76 10.58
N VAL A 78 -0.82 -1.44 10.45
CA VAL A 78 0.42 -0.79 10.04
C VAL A 78 1.54 -1.14 11.02
N TRP A 79 1.28 -1.02 12.32
CA TRP A 79 2.26 -1.34 13.34
C TRP A 79 2.67 -2.81 13.29
N LYS A 80 1.72 -3.69 13.07
CA LYS A 80 2.01 -5.12 13.00
C LYS A 80 2.90 -5.46 11.81
N ILE A 81 2.59 -4.88 10.66
CA ILE A 81 3.40 -5.10 9.45
C ILE A 81 4.83 -4.65 9.69
N ALA A 82 4.99 -3.46 10.24
CA ALA A 82 6.32 -2.89 10.48
C ALA A 82 7.07 -3.71 11.53
N LYS A 83 6.42 -4.06 12.62
CA LYS A 83 7.07 -4.75 13.73
C LYS A 83 7.50 -6.16 13.33
N LYS A 84 6.68 -6.85 12.57
CA LYS A 84 6.95 -8.24 12.20
C LYS A 84 7.62 -8.38 10.84
N ASN A 85 7.91 -7.27 10.18
CA ASN A 85 8.55 -7.28 8.86
C ASN A 85 7.81 -8.20 7.89
N ILE A 86 6.51 -8.00 7.77
CA ILE A 86 5.69 -8.84 6.91
C ILE A 86 5.94 -8.44 5.46
N THR A 87 6.50 -9.37 4.67
CA THR A 87 6.89 -9.12 3.29
C THR A 87 6.01 -9.80 2.26
N ASP A 88 5.22 -10.78 2.70
CA ASP A 88 4.39 -11.55 1.77
C ASP A 88 3.23 -10.67 1.28
N ILE A 89 3.22 -10.39 0.00
CA ILE A 89 2.20 -9.53 -0.60
C ILE A 89 0.80 -10.09 -0.39
N ASN A 90 0.63 -11.39 -0.54
CA ASN A 90 -0.69 -12.00 -0.35
C ASN A 90 -1.18 -11.84 1.08
N LYS A 91 -0.27 -11.94 2.02
CA LYS A 91 -0.63 -11.75 3.42
C LYS A 91 -0.99 -10.29 3.68
N LEU A 92 -0.23 -9.36 3.11
CA LEU A 92 -0.52 -7.93 3.25
C LEU A 92 -1.90 -7.61 2.67
N MET A 93 -2.20 -8.16 1.51
CA MET A 93 -3.51 -7.95 0.90
C MET A 93 -4.64 -8.43 1.81
N ARG A 94 -4.47 -9.62 2.40
CA ARG A 94 -5.49 -10.14 3.30
C ARG A 94 -5.64 -9.26 4.54
N MET A 95 -4.54 -8.81 5.10
CA MET A 95 -4.58 -7.97 6.28
C MET A 95 -5.32 -6.66 6.01
N LEU A 96 -4.99 -6.02 4.88
CA LEU A 96 -5.64 -4.77 4.52
C LEU A 96 -7.11 -4.99 4.19
N LYS A 97 -7.40 -6.07 3.50
CA LYS A 97 -8.79 -6.39 3.15
C LYS A 97 -9.64 -6.60 4.40
N ASN A 98 -9.07 -7.21 5.42
CA ASN A 98 -9.82 -7.46 6.66
C ASN A 98 -10.16 -6.17 7.40
N ASP A 99 -9.47 -5.08 7.10
CA ASP A 99 -9.74 -3.80 7.76
C ASP A 99 -10.81 -2.97 7.04
N ILE A 100 -11.28 -3.46 5.90
CA ILE A 100 -12.37 -2.79 5.20
C ILE A 100 -13.66 -3.06 5.95
N VAL A 101 -14.40 -1.99 6.19
CA VAL A 101 -15.67 -2.06 6.91
C VAL A 101 -16.80 -1.90 5.91
N PRO A 102 -17.84 -2.73 5.98
CA PRO A 102 -19.00 -2.64 5.04
C PRO A 102 -19.70 -1.31 5.11
#